data_2c63e44e0d69ea2380f234098fd2e919
#
_entry.id   2c63e44e0d69ea2380f234098fd2e919
#
_cell.length_a   1.000
_cell.length_b   1.000
_cell.length_c   1.000
_cell.angle_alpha   90.00
_cell.angle_beta   90.00
_cell.angle_gamma   90.00
#
_symmetry.space_group_name_H-M   'P 1'
#
loop_
_entity.id
_entity.type
_entity.pdbx_description
1 polymer ?
#
loop_
_entity_poly.entity_id
_entity_poly.type
_entity_poly.pdbx_seq_one_letter_code
_entity_poly.pdbx_strand_id
1 'polypeptide(L)'
;CQSLIVATGGLSVPKIGATSFGYEIAKKFDHNIIETLPALVPLTFNEKILEMCKELTGLSVEAIVSFNKVLFQEGMLFTHRGLSGPSILQISSYWKQGDNIKVNLSPKLNVYQLLEKKRKLNPKFDILNIVSEILPKRLAQIICSENKVSGNISELSNKILNRLSENINSWLINPTGSEGYRTAEVTLGG
;
A
#
# COMPACT_ATOMS: atom_id res chain seq x y z
N CYS A 1 -5.46 46.89 8.26
CA CYS A 1 -5.30 46.56 6.83
C CYS A 1 -6.69 46.31 6.22
N GLN A 2 -6.80 46.47 4.91
CA GLN A 2 -8.07 46.23 4.20
C GLN A 2 -8.24 44.72 3.84
N SER A 3 -7.17 43.99 3.77
CA SER A 3 -7.18 42.56 3.47
C SER A 3 -6.06 41.83 4.24
N LEU A 4 -6.32 40.63 4.68
CA LEU A 4 -5.37 39.75 5.34
C LEU A 4 -5.30 38.44 4.58
N ILE A 5 -4.08 37.94 4.31
CA ILE A 5 -3.85 36.62 3.74
C ILE A 5 -3.29 35.72 4.87
N VAL A 6 -3.97 34.62 5.15
CA VAL A 6 -3.53 33.61 6.09
C VAL A 6 -2.95 32.44 5.29
N ALA A 7 -1.65 32.23 5.39
CA ALA A 7 -0.91 31.24 4.62
C ALA A 7 0.01 30.41 5.54
N THR A 8 -0.57 29.90 6.65
CA THR A 8 0.17 29.22 7.73
C THR A 8 0.38 27.74 7.51
N GLY A 9 -0.15 27.19 6.42
CA GLY A 9 -0.16 25.74 6.16
C GLY A 9 -1.16 24.98 7.03
N GLY A 10 -1.16 23.66 6.90
CA GLY A 10 -2.00 22.74 7.65
C GLY A 10 -1.30 22.12 8.86
N LEU A 11 -1.79 20.96 9.31
CA LEU A 11 -1.30 20.25 10.51
C LEU A 11 -0.15 19.28 10.23
N SER A 12 0.17 19.04 8.96
CA SER A 12 1.17 18.04 8.55
C SER A 12 2.58 18.46 8.94
N VAL A 13 3.37 17.51 9.40
CA VAL A 13 4.76 17.66 9.87
C VAL A 13 4.91 18.68 11.00
N PRO A 14 4.28 18.45 12.18
CA PRO A 14 4.34 19.39 13.31
C PRO A 14 5.75 19.78 13.75
N LYS A 15 6.73 18.89 13.52
CA LYS A 15 8.15 19.12 13.86
C LYS A 15 8.78 20.31 13.14
N ILE A 16 8.24 20.75 12.01
CA ILE A 16 8.71 21.90 11.26
C ILE A 16 7.88 23.17 11.53
N GLY A 17 7.01 23.15 12.56
CA GLY A 17 6.26 24.31 13.00
C GLY A 17 4.81 24.37 12.49
N ALA A 18 4.27 23.30 11.89
CA ALA A 18 2.86 23.22 11.52
C ALA A 18 1.96 23.27 12.77
N THR A 19 0.94 24.12 12.75
CA THR A 19 0.00 24.34 13.87
C THR A 19 -1.43 24.53 13.36
N SER A 20 -2.42 24.54 14.28
CA SER A 20 -3.83 24.83 14.00
C SER A 20 -4.14 26.33 13.83
N PHE A 21 -3.13 27.20 13.90
CA PHE A 21 -3.32 28.66 14.00
C PHE A 21 -4.21 29.24 12.89
N GLY A 22 -4.03 28.84 11.64
CA GLY A 22 -4.87 29.29 10.52
C GLY A 22 -6.34 28.91 10.69
N TYR A 23 -6.60 27.69 11.15
CA TYR A 23 -7.96 27.20 11.42
C TYR A 23 -8.61 27.92 12.60
N GLU A 24 -7.85 28.26 13.63
CA GLU A 24 -8.33 29.03 14.77
C GLU A 24 -8.73 30.46 14.36
N ILE A 25 -7.95 31.09 13.48
CA ILE A 25 -8.31 32.38 12.89
C ILE A 25 -9.59 32.24 12.08
N ALA A 26 -9.67 31.28 11.16
CA ALA A 26 -10.85 31.08 10.34
C ALA A 26 -12.13 30.91 11.17
N LYS A 27 -12.05 30.10 12.24
CA LYS A 27 -13.18 29.93 13.20
C LYS A 27 -13.58 31.24 13.89
N LYS A 28 -12.62 32.10 14.25
CA LYS A 28 -12.92 33.42 14.84
C LYS A 28 -13.64 34.36 13.90
N PHE A 29 -13.54 34.13 12.59
CA PHE A 29 -14.26 34.83 11.55
C PHE A 29 -15.50 34.09 11.04
N ASP A 30 -16.01 33.14 11.82
CA ASP A 30 -17.21 32.30 11.55
C ASP A 30 -17.14 31.50 10.25
N HIS A 31 -15.92 31.16 9.78
CA HIS A 31 -15.75 30.23 8.67
C HIS A 31 -15.97 28.78 9.15
N ASN A 32 -16.63 27.99 8.30
CA ASN A 32 -16.77 26.58 8.52
C ASN A 32 -15.47 25.86 8.15
N ILE A 33 -14.94 25.06 9.10
CA ILE A 33 -13.75 24.24 8.89
C ILE A 33 -14.18 22.82 8.61
N ILE A 34 -13.82 22.29 7.44
CA ILE A 34 -13.99 20.88 7.11
C ILE A 34 -13.02 20.05 7.98
N GLU A 35 -13.49 18.92 8.47
CA GLU A 35 -12.67 18.02 9.28
C GLU A 35 -11.32 17.74 8.63
N THR A 36 -10.25 18.00 9.38
CA THR A 36 -8.90 17.82 8.86
C THR A 36 -8.40 16.41 9.08
N LEU A 37 -7.79 15.80 8.05
CA LEU A 37 -7.24 14.46 8.08
C LEU A 37 -5.81 14.47 7.53
N PRO A 38 -4.92 13.59 8.05
CA PRO A 38 -3.61 13.40 7.43
C PRO A 38 -3.77 12.71 6.07
N ALA A 39 -3.10 13.23 5.04
CA ALA A 39 -3.11 12.67 3.70
C ALA A 39 -1.70 12.61 3.12
N LEU A 40 -1.50 11.86 2.05
CA LEU A 40 -0.19 11.43 1.56
C LEU A 40 0.65 10.89 2.73
N VAL A 41 0.13 9.86 3.40
CA VAL A 41 0.65 9.32 4.65
C VAL A 41 0.82 7.82 4.59
N PRO A 42 1.90 7.24 5.16
CA PRO A 42 2.07 5.79 5.24
C PRO A 42 0.92 5.13 6.01
N LEU A 43 0.53 3.94 5.54
CA LEU A 43 -0.54 3.13 6.13
C LEU A 43 0.06 2.08 7.08
N THR A 44 -0.59 1.89 8.23
CA THR A 44 -0.21 0.91 9.26
C THR A 44 -1.15 -0.28 9.26
N PHE A 45 -0.69 -1.42 9.78
CA PHE A 45 -1.41 -2.69 9.72
C PHE A 45 -1.39 -3.42 11.06
N ASN A 46 -2.23 -4.45 11.18
CA ASN A 46 -2.21 -5.40 12.28
C ASN A 46 -0.92 -6.26 12.29
N GLU A 47 -0.73 -7.03 13.35
CA GLU A 47 0.49 -7.80 13.59
C GLU A 47 0.92 -8.64 12.39
N LYS A 48 0.03 -9.41 11.77
CA LYS A 48 0.39 -10.33 10.68
C LYS A 48 1.00 -9.61 9.48
N ILE A 49 0.36 -8.56 8.96
CA ILE A 49 0.89 -7.79 7.83
C ILE A 49 2.10 -6.96 8.27
N LEU A 50 2.09 -6.47 9.50
CA LEU A 50 3.20 -5.72 10.06
C LEU A 50 4.49 -6.57 10.16
N GLU A 51 4.39 -7.82 10.56
CA GLU A 51 5.54 -8.75 10.58
C GLU A 51 6.13 -8.94 9.18
N MET A 52 5.27 -9.22 8.19
CA MET A 52 5.71 -9.29 6.79
C MET A 52 6.40 -7.98 6.34
N CYS A 53 5.84 -6.82 6.69
CA CYS A 53 6.43 -5.54 6.36
C CYS A 53 7.80 -5.35 7.03
N LYS A 54 7.97 -5.79 8.28
CA LYS A 54 9.27 -5.74 8.98
C LYS A 54 10.32 -6.59 8.28
N GLU A 55 9.97 -7.84 7.89
CA GLU A 55 10.87 -8.74 7.16
C GLU A 55 11.28 -8.17 5.79
N LEU A 56 10.38 -7.41 5.15
CA LEU A 56 10.60 -6.79 3.84
C LEU A 56 11.07 -5.34 3.91
N THR A 57 11.37 -4.82 5.10
CA THR A 57 11.76 -3.40 5.27
C THR A 57 12.84 -2.99 4.28
N GLY A 58 12.59 -1.85 3.61
CA GLY A 58 13.46 -1.27 2.58
C GLY A 58 13.23 -1.84 1.18
N LEU A 59 12.39 -2.86 1.02
CA LEU A 59 12.03 -3.39 -0.31
C LEU A 59 11.00 -2.47 -0.98
N SER A 60 11.27 -2.07 -2.21
CA SER A 60 10.33 -1.35 -3.06
C SER A 60 9.94 -2.20 -4.26
N VAL A 61 8.67 -2.14 -4.67
CA VAL A 61 8.14 -2.82 -5.85
C VAL A 61 7.19 -1.88 -6.61
N GLU A 62 7.17 -1.97 -7.94
CA GLU A 62 6.08 -1.36 -8.72
C GLU A 62 4.78 -2.09 -8.42
N ALA A 63 3.74 -1.36 -8.08
CA ALA A 63 2.42 -1.92 -7.78
C ALA A 63 1.30 -1.03 -8.32
N ILE A 64 0.13 -1.62 -8.55
CA ILE A 64 -1.10 -0.85 -8.65
C ILE A 64 -1.82 -0.99 -7.31
N VAL A 65 -2.04 0.13 -6.65
CA VAL A 65 -2.85 0.19 -5.43
C VAL A 65 -4.18 0.84 -5.78
N SER A 66 -5.28 0.21 -5.40
CA SER A 66 -6.62 0.68 -5.75
C SER A 66 -7.59 0.64 -4.57
N PHE A 67 -8.49 1.61 -4.57
CA PHE A 67 -9.61 1.73 -3.64
C PHE A 67 -10.81 2.29 -4.39
N ASN A 68 -11.93 1.56 -4.39
CA ASN A 68 -13.11 1.91 -5.18
C ASN A 68 -12.76 2.12 -6.67
N LYS A 69 -13.03 3.33 -7.20
CA LYS A 69 -12.76 3.70 -8.59
C LYS A 69 -11.39 4.37 -8.81
N VAL A 70 -10.62 4.56 -7.72
CA VAL A 70 -9.32 5.23 -7.77
C VAL A 70 -8.22 4.20 -7.77
N LEU A 71 -7.19 4.41 -8.58
CA LEU A 71 -6.01 3.57 -8.65
C LEU A 71 -4.75 4.42 -8.90
N PHE A 72 -3.63 3.98 -8.33
CA PHE A 72 -2.32 4.57 -8.55
C PHE A 72 -1.32 3.47 -8.88
N GLN A 73 -0.62 3.62 -10.00
CA GLN A 73 0.44 2.71 -10.43
C GLN A 73 1.78 3.40 -10.23
N GLU A 74 2.44 3.09 -9.14
CA GLU A 74 3.69 3.69 -8.70
C GLU A 74 4.44 2.73 -7.76
N GLY A 75 5.62 3.14 -7.29
CA GLY A 75 6.38 2.41 -6.29
C GLY A 75 5.61 2.25 -4.96
N MET A 76 5.60 1.03 -4.43
CA MET A 76 5.16 0.70 -3.08
C MET A 76 6.37 0.26 -2.26
N LEU A 77 6.51 0.78 -1.05
CA LEU A 77 7.65 0.53 -0.16
C LEU A 77 7.18 -0.18 1.11
N PHE A 78 7.84 -1.28 1.44
CA PHE A 78 7.69 -1.94 2.74
C PHE A 78 8.56 -1.24 3.79
N THR A 79 7.97 -0.89 4.93
CA THR A 79 8.64 -0.25 6.06
C THR A 79 8.41 -1.06 7.35
N HIS A 80 9.21 -0.80 8.38
CA HIS A 80 9.03 -1.45 9.68
C HIS A 80 7.71 -1.09 10.40
N ARG A 81 6.92 -0.16 9.85
CA ARG A 81 5.62 0.27 10.41
C ARG A 81 4.43 -0.09 9.54
N GLY A 82 4.66 -0.55 8.31
CA GLY A 82 3.63 -0.86 7.35
C GLY A 82 4.05 -0.56 5.92
N LEU A 83 3.17 0.02 5.14
CA LEU A 83 3.40 0.34 3.73
C LEU A 83 3.49 1.85 3.50
N SER A 84 4.38 2.23 2.60
CA SER A 84 4.63 3.59 2.14
C SER A 84 4.94 3.59 0.64
N GLY A 85 5.54 4.64 0.14
CA GLY A 85 5.82 4.83 -1.28
C GLY A 85 4.69 5.53 -2.02
N PRO A 86 4.95 6.09 -3.21
CA PRO A 86 4.01 6.98 -3.91
C PRO A 86 2.61 6.40 -4.09
N SER A 87 2.47 5.12 -4.42
CA SER A 87 1.17 4.48 -4.61
C SER A 87 0.34 4.40 -3.32
N ILE A 88 1.00 4.15 -2.18
CA ILE A 88 0.36 4.09 -0.85
C ILE A 88 0.04 5.50 -0.34
N LEU A 89 0.97 6.45 -0.50
CA LEU A 89 0.74 7.83 -0.08
C LEU A 89 -0.46 8.44 -0.82
N GLN A 90 -0.54 8.23 -2.12
CA GLN A 90 -1.66 8.75 -2.92
C GLN A 90 -2.99 8.09 -2.52
N ILE A 91 -3.04 6.75 -2.38
CA ILE A 91 -4.29 6.07 -2.01
C ILE A 91 -4.76 6.42 -0.60
N SER A 92 -3.86 6.76 0.33
CA SER A 92 -4.20 7.15 1.70
C SER A 92 -5.10 8.36 1.78
N SER A 93 -5.09 9.23 0.76
CA SER A 93 -5.97 10.42 0.67
C SER A 93 -7.43 10.04 0.36
N TYR A 94 -7.70 8.83 -0.08
CA TYR A 94 -9.04 8.32 -0.44
C TYR A 94 -9.53 7.24 0.53
N TRP A 95 -8.59 6.51 1.15
CA TRP A 95 -8.87 5.45 2.10
C TRP A 95 -9.44 5.98 3.42
N LYS A 96 -10.37 5.24 4.01
CA LYS A 96 -10.89 5.51 5.35
C LYS A 96 -10.65 4.30 6.26
N GLN A 97 -10.51 4.54 7.53
CA GLN A 97 -10.29 3.47 8.51
C GLN A 97 -11.42 2.43 8.46
N GLY A 98 -11.03 1.16 8.35
CA GLY A 98 -11.96 0.04 8.18
C GLY A 98 -12.12 -0.43 6.72
N ASP A 99 -11.71 0.38 5.75
CA ASP A 99 -11.77 0.00 4.34
C ASP A 99 -10.61 -0.90 3.93
N ASN A 100 -10.85 -1.80 2.98
CA ASN A 100 -9.81 -2.59 2.33
C ASN A 100 -9.23 -1.85 1.12
N ILE A 101 -7.93 -1.97 0.91
CA ILE A 101 -7.28 -1.61 -0.35
C ILE A 101 -6.83 -2.87 -1.09
N LYS A 102 -6.80 -2.79 -2.41
CA LYS A 102 -6.37 -3.88 -3.28
C LYS A 102 -5.03 -3.54 -3.91
N VAL A 103 -4.08 -4.45 -3.81
CA VAL A 103 -2.72 -4.29 -4.34
C VAL A 103 -2.47 -5.32 -5.43
N ASN A 104 -2.02 -4.87 -6.59
CA ASN A 104 -1.47 -5.71 -7.65
C ASN A 104 0.05 -5.53 -7.65
N LEU A 105 0.77 -6.56 -7.22
CA LEU A 105 2.23 -6.59 -7.11
C LEU A 105 2.93 -6.90 -8.44
N SER A 106 2.17 -7.24 -9.48
CA SER A 106 2.70 -7.55 -10.83
C SER A 106 1.78 -6.94 -11.90
N PRO A 107 1.78 -5.61 -12.07
CA PRO A 107 0.84 -4.90 -12.94
C PRO A 107 0.89 -5.32 -14.41
N LYS A 108 2.06 -5.78 -14.87
CA LYS A 108 2.33 -6.10 -16.29
C LYS A 108 1.96 -7.53 -16.67
N LEU A 109 1.68 -8.41 -15.70
CA LEU A 109 1.52 -9.84 -15.94
C LEU A 109 0.23 -10.38 -15.30
N ASN A 110 -0.48 -11.21 -16.04
CA ASN A 110 -1.45 -12.12 -15.46
C ASN A 110 -0.70 -13.35 -14.93
N VAL A 111 -0.52 -13.38 -13.60
CA VAL A 111 0.31 -14.40 -12.95
C VAL A 111 -0.28 -15.80 -13.14
N TYR A 112 -1.61 -15.96 -13.10
CA TYR A 112 -2.24 -17.26 -13.32
C TYR A 112 -1.90 -17.84 -14.71
N GLN A 113 -2.06 -17.04 -15.75
CA GLN A 113 -1.73 -17.46 -17.13
C GLN A 113 -0.23 -17.79 -17.28
N LEU A 114 0.64 -17.03 -16.63
CA LEU A 114 2.07 -17.30 -16.62
C LEU A 114 2.38 -18.64 -15.94
N LEU A 115 1.79 -18.90 -14.77
CA LEU A 115 1.98 -20.15 -14.03
C LEU A 115 1.47 -21.34 -14.83
N GLU A 116 0.31 -21.27 -15.47
CA GLU A 116 -0.21 -22.31 -16.34
C GLU A 116 0.71 -22.60 -17.53
N LYS A 117 1.22 -21.54 -18.19
CA LYS A 117 2.17 -21.66 -19.29
C LYS A 117 3.46 -22.33 -18.83
N LYS A 118 4.04 -21.89 -17.70
CA LYS A 118 5.26 -22.47 -17.13
C LYS A 118 5.06 -23.94 -16.77
N ARG A 119 3.92 -24.30 -16.17
CA ARG A 119 3.59 -25.70 -15.84
C ARG A 119 3.53 -26.61 -17.07
N LYS A 120 2.96 -26.12 -18.19
CA LYS A 120 2.92 -26.88 -19.45
C LYS A 120 4.29 -27.06 -20.08
N LEU A 121 5.12 -26.02 -20.03
CA LEU A 121 6.45 -26.04 -20.67
C LEU A 121 7.51 -26.75 -19.82
N ASN A 122 7.43 -26.63 -18.51
CA ASN A 122 8.46 -27.10 -17.58
C ASN A 122 7.85 -27.58 -16.24
N PRO A 123 7.19 -28.76 -16.25
CA PRO A 123 6.40 -29.23 -15.08
C PRO A 123 7.24 -29.45 -13.82
N LYS A 124 8.55 -29.69 -13.95
CA LYS A 124 9.47 -29.87 -12.82
C LYS A 124 10.08 -28.59 -12.29
N PHE A 125 9.66 -27.42 -12.81
CA PHE A 125 10.19 -26.16 -12.34
C PHE A 125 9.69 -25.86 -10.92
N ASP A 126 10.59 -25.43 -10.06
CA ASP A 126 10.26 -25.03 -8.69
C ASP A 126 9.43 -23.76 -8.68
N ILE A 127 8.33 -23.75 -7.92
CA ILE A 127 7.38 -22.64 -7.88
C ILE A 127 8.00 -21.35 -7.34
N LEU A 128 8.89 -21.42 -6.36
CA LEU A 128 9.57 -20.27 -5.80
C LEU A 128 10.45 -19.58 -6.86
N ASN A 129 11.12 -20.38 -7.70
CA ASN A 129 11.93 -19.82 -8.78
C ASN A 129 11.06 -19.07 -9.80
N ILE A 130 9.90 -19.64 -10.15
CA ILE A 130 8.97 -18.97 -11.09
C ILE A 130 8.45 -17.64 -10.49
N VAL A 131 8.04 -17.63 -9.21
CA VAL A 131 7.57 -16.43 -8.55
C VAL A 131 8.71 -15.40 -8.40
N SER A 132 9.95 -15.85 -8.23
CA SER A 132 11.13 -14.98 -8.16
C SER A 132 11.52 -14.34 -9.50
N GLU A 133 11.03 -14.85 -10.64
CA GLU A 133 11.13 -14.15 -11.94
C GLU A 133 10.19 -12.94 -12.02
N ILE A 134 9.12 -12.92 -11.20
CA ILE A 134 8.06 -11.89 -11.24
C ILE A 134 8.29 -10.84 -10.15
N LEU A 135 8.68 -11.30 -8.96
CA LEU A 135 8.80 -10.51 -7.73
C LEU A 135 10.22 -10.60 -7.18
N PRO A 136 10.67 -9.60 -6.42
CA PRO A 136 11.91 -9.70 -5.67
C PRO A 136 11.94 -10.95 -4.79
N LYS A 137 13.08 -11.66 -4.76
CA LYS A 137 13.21 -12.99 -4.13
C LYS A 137 12.69 -13.06 -2.69
N ARG A 138 12.97 -12.03 -1.85
CA ARG A 138 12.47 -11.99 -0.47
C ARG A 138 10.94 -11.96 -0.41
N LEU A 139 10.31 -11.18 -1.28
CA LEU A 139 8.85 -11.11 -1.37
C LEU A 139 8.26 -12.41 -1.92
N ALA A 140 8.88 -12.99 -2.93
CA ALA A 140 8.48 -14.30 -3.48
C ALA A 140 8.51 -15.40 -2.41
N GLN A 141 9.55 -15.44 -1.58
CA GLN A 141 9.66 -16.39 -0.48
C GLN A 141 8.51 -16.27 0.53
N ILE A 142 8.19 -15.05 0.95
CA ILE A 142 7.10 -14.79 1.90
C ILE A 142 5.75 -15.18 1.27
N ILE A 143 5.48 -14.76 0.03
CA ILE A 143 4.23 -15.10 -0.64
C ILE A 143 4.08 -16.61 -0.83
N CYS A 144 5.12 -17.33 -1.22
CA CYS A 144 5.09 -18.80 -1.31
C CYS A 144 4.84 -19.45 0.06
N SER A 145 5.51 -18.98 1.10
CA SER A 145 5.33 -19.46 2.48
C SER A 145 3.91 -19.24 2.99
N GLU A 146 3.37 -18.02 2.85
CA GLU A 146 1.99 -17.66 3.24
C GLU A 146 0.94 -18.52 2.51
N ASN A 147 1.22 -18.86 1.26
CA ASN A 147 0.35 -19.73 0.46
C ASN A 147 0.59 -21.22 0.68
N LYS A 148 1.59 -21.59 1.50
CA LYS A 148 2.02 -22.97 1.76
C LYS A 148 2.31 -23.74 0.46
N VAL A 149 3.03 -23.10 -0.46
CA VAL A 149 3.44 -23.66 -1.74
C VAL A 149 4.95 -23.85 -1.80
N SER A 150 5.37 -25.02 -2.26
CA SER A 150 6.77 -25.38 -2.46
C SER A 150 6.87 -26.54 -3.47
N GLY A 151 8.06 -26.79 -3.97
CA GLY A 151 8.34 -27.90 -4.89
C GLY A 151 7.92 -27.64 -6.33
N ASN A 152 7.70 -28.70 -7.08
CA ASN A 152 7.43 -28.62 -8.51
C ASN A 152 6.04 -28.05 -8.83
N ILE A 153 5.97 -27.19 -9.82
CA ILE A 153 4.68 -26.57 -10.23
C ILE A 153 3.65 -27.62 -10.70
N SER A 154 4.08 -28.78 -11.22
CA SER A 154 3.20 -29.88 -11.62
C SER A 154 2.40 -30.50 -10.47
N GLU A 155 2.91 -30.41 -9.25
CA GLU A 155 2.29 -30.97 -8.04
C GLU A 155 1.20 -30.06 -7.46
N LEU A 156 1.12 -28.81 -7.94
CA LEU A 156 0.18 -27.81 -7.47
C LEU A 156 -1.13 -27.86 -8.25
N SER A 157 -2.24 -27.94 -7.54
CA SER A 157 -3.58 -27.90 -8.14
C SER A 157 -3.90 -26.51 -8.73
N ASN A 158 -4.85 -26.47 -9.68
CA ASN A 158 -5.33 -25.19 -10.25
C ASN A 158 -5.85 -24.24 -9.16
N LYS A 159 -6.49 -24.76 -8.12
CA LYS A 159 -6.98 -23.99 -6.98
C LYS A 159 -5.83 -23.30 -6.24
N ILE A 160 -4.72 -23.98 -6.05
CA ILE A 160 -3.52 -23.42 -5.40
C ILE A 160 -2.90 -22.34 -6.29
N LEU A 161 -2.74 -22.60 -7.58
CA LEU A 161 -2.17 -21.64 -8.52
C LEU A 161 -3.05 -20.39 -8.64
N ASN A 162 -4.38 -20.54 -8.63
CA ASN A 162 -5.31 -19.41 -8.66
C ASN A 162 -5.16 -18.56 -7.39
N ARG A 163 -5.18 -19.17 -6.20
CA ARG A 163 -4.99 -18.46 -4.93
C ARG A 163 -3.65 -17.72 -4.88
N LEU A 164 -2.57 -18.36 -5.34
CA LEU A 164 -1.25 -17.72 -5.40
C LEU A 164 -1.26 -16.51 -6.33
N SER A 165 -1.89 -16.64 -7.50
CA SER A 165 -2.00 -15.54 -8.45
C SER A 165 -2.88 -14.39 -7.94
N GLU A 166 -3.97 -14.70 -7.23
CA GLU A 166 -4.82 -13.70 -6.57
C GLU A 166 -4.05 -12.92 -5.51
N ASN A 167 -3.22 -13.60 -4.71
CA ASN A 167 -2.37 -12.95 -3.71
C ASN A 167 -1.25 -12.08 -4.32
N ILE A 168 -0.94 -12.25 -5.61
CA ILE A 168 0.01 -11.38 -6.32
C ILE A 168 -0.72 -10.28 -7.10
N ASN A 169 -1.76 -10.62 -7.89
CA ASN A 169 -2.44 -9.66 -8.74
C ASN A 169 -3.61 -8.93 -8.07
N SER A 170 -4.07 -9.39 -6.91
CA SER A 170 -5.29 -8.90 -6.26
C SER A 170 -5.23 -8.99 -4.74
N TRP A 171 -4.04 -8.77 -4.17
CA TRP A 171 -3.82 -8.85 -2.73
C TRP A 171 -4.70 -7.83 -2.00
N LEU A 172 -5.68 -8.34 -1.25
CA LEU A 172 -6.60 -7.52 -0.48
C LEU A 172 -6.08 -7.37 0.94
N ILE A 173 -5.85 -6.12 1.35
CA ILE A 173 -5.32 -5.78 2.68
C ILE A 173 -6.18 -4.73 3.35
N ASN A 174 -6.25 -4.83 4.68
CA ASN A 174 -7.00 -3.89 5.51
C ASN A 174 -6.02 -3.10 6.38
N PRO A 175 -5.73 -1.83 6.02
CA PRO A 175 -4.96 -0.96 6.90
C PRO A 175 -5.74 -0.67 8.18
N THR A 176 -5.06 -0.68 9.32
CA THR A 176 -5.67 -0.39 10.63
C THR A 176 -5.56 1.07 11.02
N GLY A 177 -4.75 1.84 10.30
CA GLY A 177 -4.53 3.26 10.54
C GLY A 177 -3.49 3.85 9.60
N SER A 178 -3.02 5.02 9.94
CA SER A 178 -1.91 5.70 9.27
C SER A 178 -0.88 6.20 10.30
N GLU A 179 0.27 6.65 9.84
CA GLU A 179 1.27 7.26 10.73
C GLU A 179 0.86 8.69 11.22
N GLY A 180 -0.28 9.18 10.78
CA GLY A 180 -0.84 10.45 11.21
C GLY A 180 -0.07 11.67 10.71
N TYR A 181 -0.39 12.84 11.26
CA TYR A 181 0.21 14.12 10.87
C TYR A 181 1.73 14.19 10.99
N ARG A 182 2.31 13.32 11.81
CA ARG A 182 3.78 13.30 12.01
C ARG A 182 4.54 13.05 10.71
N THR A 183 3.99 12.27 9.80
CA THR A 183 4.61 11.84 8.54
C THR A 183 3.76 12.16 7.31
N ALA A 184 2.55 12.67 7.50
CA ALA A 184 1.70 13.11 6.41
C ALA A 184 2.34 14.28 5.65
N GLU A 185 2.36 14.22 4.32
CA GLU A 185 2.91 15.31 3.51
C GLU A 185 1.94 16.50 3.41
N VAL A 186 0.63 16.21 3.45
CA VAL A 186 -0.41 17.23 3.35
C VAL A 186 -1.53 17.00 4.36
N THR A 187 -2.31 18.05 4.61
CA THR A 187 -3.55 18.02 5.38
C THR A 187 -4.73 18.08 4.42
N LEU A 188 -5.60 17.09 4.48
CA LEU A 188 -6.88 17.09 3.76
C LEU A 188 -7.92 17.81 4.61
N GLY A 189 -8.86 18.55 3.99
CA GLY A 189 -9.84 19.37 4.70
C GLY A 189 -9.28 20.74 5.11
N GLY A 190 -9.95 21.41 6.03
CA GLY A 190 -9.63 22.76 6.48
C GLY A 190 -10.62 23.82 6.05
#